data_8509b4a356695082579e695215696174
#
_entry.id   8509b4a356695082579e695215696174
#
_cell.length_a   1.000
_cell.length_b   1.000
_cell.length_c   1.000
_cell.angle_alpha   90.00
_cell.angle_beta   90.00
_cell.angle_gamma   90.00
#
_symmetry.space_group_name_H-M   'P 1'
#
loop_
_entity.id
_entity.type
_entity.pdbx_description
1 polymer ?
#
loop_
_entity_poly.entity_id
_entity_poly.type
_entity_poly.pdbx_seq_one_letter_code
_entity_poly.pdbx_strand_id
1 'polypeptide(L)'
;MVALPRGAVITGVLLDPEGLPVAGVSMRALRYVYTVTGERRLSAVSTTMASHITDDRGVYRIYGLPAGEYAIAAPATLPPGSNVLLMNDTELRAALDELKQSQRPQTTSNSKTAAGSETEADAPRAIGYAPVFYPGTTAASQAAVIPLGKSEERGGIDFQLQYVPTGTIRGGVITPVGVSPEYIRVHLIATSDVILSGNSNESRTTSVTEKGEFSFLNVPPGTYTMIAKGTRGPAANASMFWATTELVVDGQSQQEISLSLQPGLTVSGRVVFDGRTPPPDPSRIRVTLLPVLSAGQVSLGTAPVLVDAGGRFTITGLTAARYRVQASVSGPSGWMLASSVVSGRDVLDTPLDLRQSVDGAVVTFTDRPGELSGVVRDSAGKPMSAHTVILFAAERTLWTPTSRRIRAVPSTADGRFLFRMVAPGEYWLAAVADIDDGEWYDPVLLERLLTGSAVKTTISEGEKKTLDVRIPSP
;
A
#
# COMPACT_ATOMS: atom_id res chain seq x y z
N MET A 1 35.90 -10.78 8.87
CA MET A 1 35.14 -9.93 9.82
C MET A 1 34.02 -9.28 8.99
N VAL A 2 32.77 -9.58 9.28
CA VAL A 2 31.62 -8.94 8.59
C VAL A 2 31.31 -7.66 9.36
N ALA A 3 31.61 -6.50 8.77
CA ALA A 3 31.20 -5.23 9.34
C ALA A 3 29.69 -5.03 9.06
N LEU A 4 28.87 -5.04 10.08
CA LEU A 4 27.46 -4.63 9.97
C LEU A 4 27.42 -3.10 9.96
N PRO A 5 26.96 -2.46 8.88
CA PRO A 5 26.79 -1.01 8.86
C PRO A 5 25.73 -0.62 9.90
N ARG A 6 25.99 0.42 10.68
CA ARG A 6 24.96 1.01 11.55
C ARG A 6 23.95 1.72 10.68
N GLY A 7 22.67 1.46 10.92
CA GLY A 7 21.61 2.26 10.32
C GLY A 7 21.66 3.70 10.82
N ALA A 8 21.20 4.61 10.01
CA ALA A 8 21.05 6.00 10.38
C ALA A 8 19.81 6.23 11.26
N VAL A 9 19.70 7.41 11.88
CA VAL A 9 18.70 7.71 12.91
C VAL A 9 18.12 9.10 12.69
N ILE A 10 16.81 9.24 12.87
CA ILE A 10 16.12 10.54 12.95
C ILE A 10 15.43 10.64 14.31
N THR A 11 15.64 11.78 15.00
CA THR A 11 15.03 12.07 16.30
C THR A 11 14.39 13.45 16.32
N GLY A 12 13.33 13.60 17.11
CA GLY A 12 12.64 14.85 17.32
C GLY A 12 11.61 14.78 18.42
N VAL A 13 10.85 15.85 18.58
CA VAL A 13 9.79 15.99 19.56
C VAL A 13 8.47 16.27 18.84
N LEU A 14 7.42 15.57 19.22
CA LEU A 14 6.06 15.84 18.78
C LEU A 14 5.30 16.56 19.88
N LEU A 15 4.75 17.72 19.54
CA LEU A 15 3.95 18.56 20.43
C LEU A 15 2.49 18.60 19.96
N ASP A 16 1.57 18.84 20.89
CA ASP A 16 0.20 19.20 20.55
C ASP A 16 0.09 20.69 20.13
N PRO A 17 -1.08 21.17 19.69
CA PRO A 17 -1.26 22.56 19.32
C PRO A 17 -1.02 23.56 20.46
N GLU A 18 -1.10 23.13 21.70
CA GLU A 18 -0.83 23.94 22.90
C GLU A 18 0.66 23.94 23.27
N GLY A 19 1.49 23.17 22.56
CA GLY A 19 2.93 23.06 22.81
C GLY A 19 3.29 22.03 23.89
N LEU A 20 2.36 21.16 24.29
CA LEU A 20 2.62 20.09 25.23
C LEU A 20 3.09 18.82 24.51
N PRO A 21 3.94 17.99 25.17
CA PRO A 21 4.40 16.74 24.58
C PRO A 21 3.27 15.74 24.34
N VAL A 22 3.30 15.06 23.17
CA VAL A 22 2.32 14.02 22.84
C VAL A 22 2.95 12.64 22.89
N ALA A 23 2.49 11.81 23.82
CA ALA A 23 2.95 10.43 24.00
C ALA A 23 2.14 9.42 23.17
N GLY A 24 2.75 8.28 22.83
CA GLY A 24 2.05 7.13 22.24
C GLY A 24 1.75 7.25 20.76
N VAL A 25 2.25 8.27 20.06
CA VAL A 25 2.06 8.45 18.61
C VAL A 25 3.12 7.68 17.85
N SER A 26 2.69 6.86 16.90
CA SER A 26 3.57 6.07 16.05
C SER A 26 4.06 6.91 14.87
N MET A 27 5.23 7.49 14.98
CA MET A 27 5.85 8.30 13.94
C MET A 27 6.24 7.49 12.71
N ARG A 28 6.26 8.11 11.53
CA ARG A 28 6.57 7.45 10.27
C ARG A 28 7.72 8.15 9.54
N ALA A 29 8.76 7.39 9.21
CA ALA A 29 9.72 7.81 8.20
C ALA A 29 9.21 7.37 6.83
N LEU A 30 9.15 8.30 5.89
CA LEU A 30 8.63 8.08 4.54
C LEU A 30 9.77 8.24 3.54
N ARG A 31 9.83 7.36 2.55
CA ARG A 31 10.71 7.50 1.37
C ARG A 31 9.88 7.50 0.11
N TYR A 32 10.44 8.09 -0.93
CA TYR A 32 9.86 7.96 -2.26
C TYR A 32 10.05 6.54 -2.77
N VAL A 33 8.95 5.92 -3.16
CA VAL A 33 8.91 4.59 -3.80
C VAL A 33 8.07 4.68 -5.07
N TYR A 34 8.36 3.78 -6.01
CA TYR A 34 7.53 3.66 -7.21
C TYR A 34 6.41 2.65 -6.97
N THR A 35 5.18 3.09 -7.23
CA THR A 35 4.00 2.22 -7.14
C THR A 35 3.98 1.23 -8.32
N VAL A 36 3.10 0.25 -8.24
CA VAL A 36 2.86 -0.70 -9.36
C VAL A 36 2.39 -0.02 -10.66
N THR A 37 1.98 1.24 -10.59
CA THR A 37 1.56 2.06 -11.75
C THR A 37 2.67 2.94 -12.31
N GLY A 38 3.86 2.97 -11.69
CA GLY A 38 4.98 3.84 -12.11
C GLY A 38 4.97 5.22 -11.46
N GLU A 39 4.05 5.50 -10.57
CA GLU A 39 3.99 6.78 -9.88
C GLU A 39 4.95 6.82 -8.70
N ARG A 40 5.67 7.91 -8.56
CA ARG A 40 6.54 8.16 -7.41
C ARG A 40 5.70 8.65 -6.24
N ARG A 41 5.71 7.90 -5.13
CA ARG A 41 4.94 8.22 -3.92
C ARG A 41 5.77 8.11 -2.66
N LEU A 42 5.39 8.87 -1.65
CA LEU A 42 5.92 8.69 -0.30
C LEU A 42 5.30 7.43 0.33
N SER A 43 6.14 6.54 0.80
CA SER A 43 5.72 5.32 1.51
C SER A 43 6.49 5.17 2.81
N ALA A 44 5.81 4.68 3.85
CA ALA A 44 6.45 4.42 5.12
C ALA A 44 7.51 3.30 4.96
N VAL A 45 8.67 3.56 5.52
CA VAL A 45 9.75 2.58 5.61
C VAL A 45 9.40 1.58 6.71
N SER A 46 9.52 0.29 6.40
CA SER A 46 9.41 -0.76 7.43
C SER A 46 10.58 -0.65 8.40
N THR A 47 10.32 -0.12 9.59
CA THR A 47 11.24 -0.12 10.72
C THR A 47 10.75 -1.06 11.81
N THR A 48 11.65 -1.54 12.66
CA THR A 48 11.29 -2.38 13.82
C THR A 48 10.36 -1.61 14.76
N MET A 49 9.19 -2.16 15.02
CA MET A 49 8.00 -1.49 15.56
C MET A 49 8.14 -0.77 16.90
N ALA A 50 9.18 -1.00 17.68
CA ALA A 50 9.25 -0.55 19.07
C ALA A 50 9.88 0.83 19.31
N SER A 51 10.47 1.46 18.27
CA SER A 51 11.36 2.60 18.47
C SER A 51 10.91 3.93 17.88
N HIS A 52 9.76 3.96 17.23
CA HIS A 52 9.23 5.16 16.59
C HIS A 52 7.97 5.73 17.29
N ILE A 53 7.62 5.19 18.44
CA ILE A 53 6.50 5.70 19.27
C ILE A 53 7.04 6.80 20.17
N THR A 54 6.32 7.93 20.25
CA THR A 54 6.68 9.04 21.13
C THR A 54 6.58 8.62 22.60
N ASP A 55 7.58 9.00 23.39
CA ASP A 55 7.59 8.80 24.86
C ASP A 55 6.72 9.86 25.58
N ASP A 56 6.73 9.86 26.91
CA ASP A 56 5.98 10.80 27.75
C ASP A 56 6.43 12.27 27.63
N ARG A 57 7.59 12.51 27.03
CA ARG A 57 8.11 13.83 26.69
C ARG A 57 7.90 14.18 25.22
N GLY A 58 7.10 13.39 24.49
CA GLY A 58 6.88 13.55 23.07
C GLY A 58 8.09 13.18 22.19
N VAL A 59 9.18 12.65 22.79
CA VAL A 59 10.41 12.34 22.04
C VAL A 59 10.22 11.05 21.24
N TYR A 60 10.61 11.09 19.97
CA TYR A 60 10.65 9.92 19.13
C TYR A 60 12.05 9.68 18.55
N ARG A 61 12.34 8.41 18.25
CA ARG A 61 13.59 8.00 17.64
C ARG A 61 13.35 6.89 16.62
N ILE A 62 13.56 7.20 15.34
CA ILE A 62 13.43 6.25 14.23
C ILE A 62 14.84 5.82 13.83
N TYR A 63 15.17 4.55 14.00
CA TYR A 63 16.53 4.03 13.75
C TYR A 63 16.51 2.89 12.72
N GLY A 64 17.71 2.51 12.28
CA GLY A 64 17.89 1.45 11.29
C GLY A 64 17.58 1.92 9.86
N LEU A 65 17.56 3.23 9.63
CA LEU A 65 17.29 3.81 8.34
C LEU A 65 18.50 3.67 7.40
N PRO A 66 18.32 3.25 6.14
CA PRO A 66 19.34 3.40 5.10
C PRO A 66 19.66 4.89 4.85
N ALA A 67 20.81 5.19 4.27
CA ALA A 67 21.07 6.53 3.75
C ALA A 67 20.06 6.86 2.64
N GLY A 68 19.63 8.11 2.55
CA GLY A 68 18.66 8.55 1.55
C GLY A 68 17.87 9.79 1.97
N GLU A 69 16.84 10.12 1.21
CA GLU A 69 15.95 11.25 1.46
C GLU A 69 14.67 10.79 2.15
N TYR A 70 14.30 11.46 3.22
CA TYR A 70 13.14 11.12 4.04
C TYR A 70 12.20 12.30 4.24
N ALA A 71 10.93 12.01 4.44
CA ALA A 71 9.97 12.89 5.09
C ALA A 71 9.48 12.21 6.38
N ILE A 72 9.20 12.99 7.43
CA ILE A 72 8.67 12.47 8.69
C ILE A 72 7.22 12.88 8.84
N ALA A 73 6.38 11.95 9.27
CA ALA A 73 4.95 12.17 9.49
C ALA A 73 4.46 11.62 10.82
N ALA A 74 3.52 12.35 11.42
CA ALA A 74 2.64 11.89 12.47
C ALA A 74 1.27 11.55 11.86
N PRO A 75 0.74 10.32 12.00
CA PRO A 75 -0.58 9.97 11.47
C PRO A 75 -1.70 10.65 12.26
N ALA A 76 -2.88 10.76 11.65
CA ALA A 76 -4.07 11.33 12.29
C ALA A 76 -4.63 10.52 13.48
N THR A 77 -4.16 9.28 13.64
CA THR A 77 -4.68 8.35 14.64
C THR A 77 -4.00 8.57 15.99
N LEU A 78 -4.72 9.15 16.90
CA LEU A 78 -4.35 9.19 18.32
C LEU A 78 -4.78 7.90 19.02
N PRO A 79 -4.21 7.63 20.23
CA PRO A 79 -4.66 6.54 21.08
C PRO A 79 -6.18 6.58 21.30
N PRO A 80 -6.85 5.42 21.45
CA PRO A 80 -8.28 5.36 21.73
C PRO A 80 -8.64 6.17 22.99
N GLY A 81 -9.64 7.04 22.88
CA GLY A 81 -10.11 7.90 23.97
C GLY A 81 -9.78 9.38 23.82
N SER A 82 -9.04 9.77 22.79
CA SER A 82 -8.67 11.17 22.54
C SER A 82 -9.73 11.91 21.71
N ASN A 83 -11.00 11.82 22.06
CA ASN A 83 -12.03 12.67 21.44
C ASN A 83 -11.89 14.07 22.06
N VAL A 84 -11.40 15.01 21.25
CA VAL A 84 -11.32 16.42 21.66
C VAL A 84 -12.55 17.13 21.09
N LEU A 85 -13.31 17.79 21.98
CA LEU A 85 -14.41 18.68 21.63
C LEU A 85 -13.94 20.10 21.92
N LEU A 86 -14.00 20.98 20.93
CA LEU A 86 -13.92 22.41 21.21
C LEU A 86 -15.25 22.83 21.80
N MET A 87 -15.27 23.07 23.10
CA MET A 87 -16.39 23.67 23.80
C MET A 87 -16.08 25.13 24.07
N ASN A 88 -17.06 25.98 23.83
CA ASN A 88 -16.96 27.35 24.30
C ASN A 88 -17.23 27.41 25.82
N ASP A 89 -16.90 28.53 26.46
CA ASP A 89 -17.06 28.69 27.92
C ASP A 89 -18.50 28.46 28.41
N THR A 90 -19.50 28.73 27.59
CA THR A 90 -20.91 28.55 27.91
C THR A 90 -21.30 27.07 27.87
N GLU A 91 -20.82 26.33 26.87
CA GLU A 91 -21.01 24.89 26.73
C GLU A 91 -20.28 24.11 27.83
N LEU A 92 -19.04 24.54 28.17
CA LEU A 92 -18.28 23.96 29.27
C LEU A 92 -19.00 24.12 30.61
N ARG A 93 -19.58 25.30 30.86
CA ARG A 93 -20.39 25.55 32.09
C ARG A 93 -21.65 24.69 32.11
N ALA A 94 -22.35 24.58 30.97
CA ALA A 94 -23.53 23.73 30.83
C ALA A 94 -23.22 22.26 31.09
N ALA A 95 -22.14 21.73 30.49
CA ALA A 95 -21.69 20.37 30.71
C ALA A 95 -21.23 20.09 32.17
N LEU A 96 -20.57 21.07 32.81
CA LEU A 96 -20.19 20.97 34.21
C LEU A 96 -21.40 21.00 35.13
N ASP A 97 -22.44 21.77 34.83
CA ASP A 97 -23.67 21.81 35.60
C ASP A 97 -24.51 20.53 35.45
N GLU A 98 -24.51 19.93 34.25
CA GLU A 98 -25.13 18.64 33.98
C GLU A 98 -24.42 17.50 34.73
N LEU A 99 -23.07 17.50 34.76
CA LEU A 99 -22.26 16.57 35.55
C LEU A 99 -22.52 16.73 37.08
N LYS A 100 -22.68 17.95 37.56
CA LYS A 100 -23.03 18.21 38.97
C LYS A 100 -24.45 17.75 39.29
N GLN A 101 -25.40 17.84 38.37
CA GLN A 101 -26.77 17.36 38.51
C GLN A 101 -26.86 15.82 38.48
N SER A 102 -26.05 15.16 37.65
CA SER A 102 -26.00 13.69 37.56
C SER A 102 -25.38 13.04 38.80
N GLN A 103 -24.62 13.79 39.61
CA GLN A 103 -24.04 13.32 40.90
C GLN A 103 -24.98 13.53 42.10
N ARG A 104 -26.15 14.14 41.94
CA ARG A 104 -27.17 14.20 42.99
C ARG A 104 -28.04 12.94 42.97
N PRO A 105 -28.37 12.34 44.16
CA PRO A 105 -29.27 11.20 44.22
C PRO A 105 -30.62 11.58 43.60
N GLN A 106 -31.07 10.83 42.61
CA GLN A 106 -32.35 11.06 41.94
C GLN A 106 -33.51 10.75 42.86
N THR A 107 -34.21 11.78 43.28
CA THR A 107 -35.64 11.68 43.67
C THR A 107 -36.48 11.87 42.39
N THR A 108 -37.25 10.86 42.07
CA THR A 108 -38.12 10.77 40.91
C THR A 108 -39.06 11.98 40.81
N SER A 109 -38.90 12.79 39.80
CA SER A 109 -39.99 13.67 39.31
C SER A 109 -39.92 13.76 37.79
N ASN A 110 -41.04 13.38 37.16
CA ASN A 110 -41.31 13.55 35.72
C ASN A 110 -41.27 15.04 35.34
N SER A 111 -40.30 15.45 34.54
CA SER A 111 -40.39 16.72 33.83
C SER A 111 -40.27 16.48 32.31
N LYS A 112 -41.31 16.87 31.61
CA LYS A 112 -41.38 16.98 30.16
C LYS A 112 -40.33 17.97 29.68
N THR A 113 -39.40 17.49 28.88
CA THR A 113 -38.39 18.32 28.19
C THR A 113 -39.10 19.10 27.08
N ALA A 114 -39.09 20.42 27.15
CA ALA A 114 -39.47 21.30 26.05
C ALA A 114 -38.37 21.27 25.00
N ALA A 115 -38.72 20.92 23.75
CA ALA A 115 -37.85 21.02 22.60
C ALA A 115 -37.67 22.52 22.27
N GLY A 116 -36.52 23.06 22.68
CA GLY A 116 -36.03 24.34 22.17
C GLY A 116 -35.39 24.12 20.80
N SER A 117 -35.81 24.90 19.82
CA SER A 117 -35.16 24.91 18.51
C SER A 117 -33.79 25.58 18.66
N GLU A 118 -32.76 24.78 18.76
CA GLU A 118 -31.37 25.25 18.66
C GLU A 118 -31.08 25.56 17.19
N THR A 119 -30.66 26.77 16.92
CA THR A 119 -30.18 27.21 15.62
C THR A 119 -28.86 26.42 15.34
N GLU A 120 -28.74 25.83 14.20
CA GLU A 120 -27.65 24.93 13.74
C GLU A 120 -26.24 25.54 13.81
N ALA A 121 -26.10 26.78 14.24
CA ALA A 121 -24.83 27.53 14.30
C ALA A 121 -24.01 27.36 15.61
N ASP A 122 -24.58 26.71 16.64
CA ASP A 122 -23.99 26.71 18.00
C ASP A 122 -23.76 25.29 18.59
N ALA A 123 -23.81 24.24 17.77
CA ALA A 123 -23.47 22.90 18.23
C ALA A 123 -21.93 22.74 18.37
N PRO A 124 -21.46 22.09 19.47
CA PRO A 124 -20.03 21.88 19.69
C PRO A 124 -19.39 21.18 18.49
N ARG A 125 -18.40 21.83 17.89
CA ARG A 125 -17.69 21.29 16.71
C ARG A 125 -16.73 20.22 17.15
N ALA A 126 -16.93 19.00 16.68
CA ALA A 126 -15.98 17.93 16.86
C ALA A 126 -14.68 18.30 16.13
N ILE A 127 -13.57 18.23 16.83
CA ILE A 127 -12.23 18.39 16.27
C ILE A 127 -11.48 17.08 16.37
N GLY A 128 -10.54 16.89 15.47
CA GLY A 128 -9.60 15.78 15.46
C GLY A 128 -8.24 16.25 14.99
N TYR A 129 -7.34 15.32 14.81
CA TYR A 129 -6.04 15.62 14.24
C TYR A 129 -5.99 15.20 12.77
N ALA A 130 -5.37 16.03 11.94
CA ALA A 130 -4.96 15.62 10.59
C ALA A 130 -3.60 14.90 10.65
N PRO A 131 -3.23 14.10 9.62
CA PRO A 131 -1.85 13.73 9.43
C PRO A 131 -0.99 14.99 9.28
N VAL A 132 0.14 15.07 10.00
CA VAL A 132 1.05 16.20 9.94
C VAL A 132 2.41 15.72 9.50
N PHE A 133 3.01 16.45 8.55
CA PHE A 133 4.36 16.19 8.03
C PHE A 133 5.31 17.30 8.52
N TYR A 134 6.56 16.91 8.81
CA TYR A 134 7.58 17.88 9.16
C TYR A 134 7.76 18.91 8.03
N PRO A 135 7.86 20.23 8.32
CA PRO A 135 7.97 20.88 9.64
C PRO A 135 6.63 21.29 10.30
N GLY A 136 5.48 20.76 9.89
CA GLY A 136 4.17 21.09 10.49
C GLY A 136 3.08 21.33 9.45
N THR A 137 3.20 20.76 8.24
CA THR A 137 2.17 20.86 7.20
C THR A 137 1.27 19.63 7.19
N THR A 138 0.00 19.81 6.81
CA THR A 138 -0.94 18.71 6.55
C THR A 138 -0.89 18.21 5.10
N ALA A 139 -0.20 18.94 4.21
CA ALA A 139 -0.03 18.55 2.82
C ALA A 139 1.32 17.83 2.62
N ALA A 140 1.28 16.57 2.23
CA ALA A 140 2.48 15.77 2.01
C ALA A 140 3.43 16.34 0.94
N SER A 141 2.89 17.04 -0.07
CA SER A 141 3.68 17.72 -1.11
C SER A 141 4.52 18.88 -0.58
N GLN A 142 4.21 19.37 0.61
CA GLN A 142 4.95 20.46 1.30
C GLN A 142 5.85 19.92 2.41
N ALA A 143 5.94 18.62 2.59
CA ALA A 143 6.83 18.00 3.57
C ALA A 143 8.29 18.35 3.26
N ALA A 144 9.06 18.71 4.28
CA ALA A 144 10.48 18.96 4.11
C ALA A 144 11.23 17.65 3.88
N VAL A 145 12.13 17.66 2.89
CA VAL A 145 13.02 16.53 2.63
C VAL A 145 14.21 16.60 3.60
N ILE A 146 14.44 15.50 4.29
CA ILE A 146 15.51 15.33 5.26
C ILE A 146 16.56 14.39 4.64
N PRO A 147 17.69 14.91 4.14
CA PRO A 147 18.78 14.06 3.68
C PRO A 147 19.44 13.39 4.89
N LEU A 148 19.72 12.10 4.77
CA LEU A 148 20.28 11.27 5.83
C LEU A 148 21.46 10.45 5.29
N GLY A 149 22.66 10.71 5.81
CA GLY A 149 23.87 9.98 5.45
C GLY A 149 23.98 8.61 6.10
N LYS A 150 24.97 7.82 5.69
CA LYS A 150 25.26 6.50 6.29
C LYS A 150 25.65 6.68 7.76
N SER A 151 24.97 5.97 8.67
CA SER A 151 25.20 6.02 10.12
C SER A 151 25.06 7.41 10.76
N GLU A 152 24.41 8.34 10.07
CA GLU A 152 24.13 9.69 10.56
C GLU A 152 23.02 9.66 11.61
N GLU A 153 23.14 10.49 12.64
CA GLU A 153 22.06 10.78 13.58
C GLU A 153 21.59 12.23 13.38
N ARG A 154 20.36 12.39 12.90
CA ARG A 154 19.74 13.67 12.61
C ARG A 154 18.73 14.00 13.71
N GLY A 155 19.05 14.98 14.55
CA GLY A 155 18.17 15.48 15.60
C GLY A 155 17.49 16.79 15.23
N GLY A 156 16.54 17.22 16.10
CA GLY A 156 15.83 18.49 15.94
C GLY A 156 14.75 18.48 14.87
N ILE A 157 14.19 17.32 14.57
CA ILE A 157 13.05 17.17 13.64
C ILE A 157 11.77 17.28 14.48
N ASP A 158 11.54 18.49 15.01
CA ASP A 158 10.44 18.79 15.94
C ASP A 158 9.28 19.44 15.20
N PHE A 159 8.04 19.08 15.52
CA PHE A 159 6.84 19.70 14.91
C PHE A 159 5.59 19.48 15.80
N GLN A 160 4.53 20.20 15.47
CA GLN A 160 3.28 20.19 16.20
C GLN A 160 2.17 19.52 15.41
N LEU A 161 1.30 18.81 16.13
CA LEU A 161 0.01 18.36 15.61
C LEU A 161 -0.89 19.57 15.33
N GLN A 162 -1.86 19.40 14.44
CA GLN A 162 -2.82 20.44 14.12
C GLN A 162 -4.24 19.93 14.33
N TYR A 163 -5.05 20.70 15.02
CA TYR A 163 -6.48 20.46 15.07
C TYR A 163 -7.14 20.80 13.75
N VAL A 164 -8.02 19.92 13.33
CA VAL A 164 -8.91 20.15 12.18
C VAL A 164 -10.35 19.89 12.60
N PRO A 165 -11.32 20.64 12.09
CA PRO A 165 -12.73 20.28 12.28
C PRO A 165 -12.98 18.92 11.64
N THR A 166 -13.85 18.10 12.24
CA THR A 166 -14.14 16.75 11.75
C THR A 166 -15.61 16.62 11.37
N GLY A 167 -15.84 15.93 10.25
CA GLY A 167 -17.20 15.62 9.77
C GLY A 167 -17.73 14.29 10.32
N THR A 168 -19.03 14.09 10.10
CA THR A 168 -19.69 12.81 10.36
C THR A 168 -20.23 12.26 9.04
N ILE A 169 -19.94 10.98 8.78
CA ILE A 169 -20.52 10.26 7.64
C ILE A 169 -21.53 9.27 8.18
N ARG A 170 -22.76 9.35 7.69
CA ARG A 170 -23.82 8.38 7.95
C ARG A 170 -24.31 7.80 6.64
N GLY A 171 -24.88 6.61 6.71
CA GLY A 171 -25.44 6.05 5.49
C GLY A 171 -26.10 4.70 5.68
N GLY A 172 -26.62 4.20 4.57
CA GLY A 172 -27.27 2.90 4.49
C GLY A 172 -26.65 2.01 3.42
N VAL A 173 -26.68 0.70 3.68
CA VAL A 173 -26.26 -0.32 2.72
C VAL A 173 -27.52 -1.03 2.20
N ILE A 174 -27.75 -0.93 0.89
CA ILE A 174 -28.79 -1.66 0.19
C ILE A 174 -28.26 -3.04 -0.14
N THR A 175 -28.88 -4.08 0.44
CA THR A 175 -28.40 -5.46 0.34
C THR A 175 -29.22 -6.28 -0.65
N PRO A 176 -28.60 -7.14 -1.46
CA PRO A 176 -29.31 -8.15 -2.23
C PRO A 176 -29.99 -9.19 -1.32
N VAL A 177 -31.00 -9.85 -1.85
CA VAL A 177 -31.72 -10.91 -1.13
C VAL A 177 -30.75 -12.01 -0.62
N GLY A 178 -30.85 -12.33 0.66
CA GLY A 178 -30.04 -13.36 1.31
C GLY A 178 -28.67 -12.92 1.82
N VAL A 179 -28.38 -11.63 1.83
CA VAL A 179 -27.20 -11.06 2.49
C VAL A 179 -27.63 -10.43 3.80
N SER A 180 -27.16 -10.95 4.93
CA SER A 180 -27.48 -10.40 6.24
C SER A 180 -26.52 -9.26 6.61
N PRO A 181 -27.02 -8.18 7.25
CA PRO A 181 -26.19 -7.04 7.67
C PRO A 181 -24.99 -7.41 8.54
N GLU A 182 -25.09 -8.44 9.37
CA GLU A 182 -24.02 -8.92 10.26
C GLU A 182 -22.73 -9.32 9.52
N TYR A 183 -22.85 -9.73 8.23
CA TYR A 183 -21.72 -10.11 7.37
C TYR A 183 -21.21 -8.94 6.52
N ILE A 184 -21.70 -7.72 6.77
CA ILE A 184 -21.29 -6.54 6.03
C ILE A 184 -20.32 -5.71 6.87
N ARG A 185 -19.23 -5.29 6.24
CA ARG A 185 -18.27 -4.32 6.79
C ARG A 185 -18.12 -3.16 5.84
N VAL A 186 -18.16 -1.97 6.38
CA VAL A 186 -17.89 -0.74 5.62
C VAL A 186 -16.52 -0.22 6.04
N HIS A 187 -15.68 -0.02 5.04
CA HIS A 187 -14.33 0.51 5.20
C HIS A 187 -14.29 1.92 4.64
N LEU A 188 -13.75 2.84 5.42
CA LEU A 188 -13.47 4.21 5.00
C LEU A 188 -11.94 4.36 4.93
N ILE A 189 -11.42 4.62 3.76
CA ILE A 189 -9.99 4.58 3.49
C ILE A 189 -9.57 5.93 2.92
N ALA A 190 -8.64 6.61 3.60
CA ALA A 190 -8.12 7.87 3.11
C ALA A 190 -7.37 7.67 1.79
N THR A 191 -7.75 8.41 0.76
CA THR A 191 -7.05 8.45 -0.53
C THR A 191 -6.00 9.56 -0.47
N SER A 192 -4.86 9.26 0.10
CA SER A 192 -3.72 10.18 0.13
C SER A 192 -2.64 9.73 -0.85
N ASP A 193 -1.87 10.69 -1.36
CA ASP A 193 -0.66 10.41 -2.16
C ASP A 193 0.47 9.78 -1.32
N VAL A 194 0.22 9.52 -0.04
CA VAL A 194 1.18 9.00 0.92
C VAL A 194 0.66 7.70 1.52
N ILE A 195 1.48 6.68 1.46
CA ILE A 195 1.22 5.41 2.13
C ILE A 195 1.84 5.48 3.53
N LEU A 196 1.08 5.90 4.53
CA LEU A 196 1.55 6.09 5.90
C LEU A 196 1.74 4.76 6.67
N SER A 197 1.16 3.67 6.20
CA SER A 197 1.36 2.34 6.78
C SER A 197 1.65 1.30 5.69
N GLY A 198 2.66 0.48 5.91
CA GLY A 198 3.17 -0.47 4.91
C GLY A 198 2.18 -1.57 4.48
N ASN A 199 1.07 -1.81 5.19
CA ASN A 199 0.12 -2.88 4.90
C ASN A 199 -1.36 -2.50 5.03
N SER A 200 -1.68 -1.32 5.51
CA SER A 200 -3.06 -0.85 5.55
C SER A 200 -3.03 0.67 5.43
N ASN A 201 -3.74 1.18 4.47
CA ASN A 201 -4.16 2.56 4.48
C ASN A 201 -4.78 2.83 5.85
N GLU A 202 -4.77 4.07 6.31
CA GLU A 202 -5.53 4.47 7.48
C GLU A 202 -7.01 4.16 7.22
N SER A 203 -7.39 2.91 7.43
CA SER A 203 -8.75 2.44 7.19
C SER A 203 -9.50 2.38 8.49
N ARG A 204 -10.60 3.08 8.55
CA ARG A 204 -11.59 2.92 9.62
C ARG A 204 -12.62 1.91 9.14
N THR A 205 -13.00 0.99 10.00
CA THR A 205 -13.98 -0.04 9.65
C THR A 205 -15.12 -0.01 10.65
N THR A 206 -16.35 -0.09 10.13
CA THR A 206 -17.56 -0.20 10.95
C THR A 206 -18.42 -1.38 10.48
N SER A 207 -19.22 -1.89 11.39
CA SER A 207 -20.28 -2.86 11.10
C SER A 207 -21.55 -2.13 10.69
N VAL A 208 -22.38 -2.83 9.97
CA VAL A 208 -23.72 -2.34 9.61
C VAL A 208 -24.73 -2.81 10.67
N THR A 209 -25.65 -1.95 11.05
CA THR A 209 -26.77 -2.29 11.96
C THR A 209 -27.75 -3.26 11.30
N GLU A 210 -28.67 -3.85 12.06
CA GLU A 210 -29.74 -4.70 11.51
C GLU A 210 -30.62 -3.99 10.48
N LYS A 211 -30.72 -2.65 10.55
CA LYS A 211 -31.45 -1.81 9.59
C LYS A 211 -30.64 -1.48 8.34
N GLY A 212 -29.38 -1.95 8.26
CA GLY A 212 -28.51 -1.62 7.15
C GLY A 212 -27.77 -0.29 7.30
N GLU A 213 -27.81 0.36 8.46
CA GLU A 213 -27.21 1.68 8.70
C GLU A 213 -25.77 1.57 9.20
N PHE A 214 -24.95 2.55 8.86
CA PHE A 214 -23.58 2.69 9.37
C PHE A 214 -23.24 4.14 9.66
N SER A 215 -22.20 4.37 10.49
CA SER A 215 -21.69 5.71 10.73
C SER A 215 -20.17 5.71 10.97
N PHE A 216 -19.55 6.81 10.55
CA PHE A 216 -18.18 7.18 10.92
C PHE A 216 -18.23 8.58 11.54
N LEU A 217 -17.79 8.67 12.78
CA LEU A 217 -17.70 9.92 13.54
C LEU A 217 -16.28 10.47 13.49
N ASN A 218 -16.12 11.77 13.66
CA ASN A 218 -14.83 12.44 13.77
C ASN A 218 -13.89 12.11 12.57
N VAL A 219 -14.41 12.27 11.36
CA VAL A 219 -13.66 12.05 10.12
C VAL A 219 -12.95 13.34 9.74
N PRO A 220 -11.60 13.35 9.68
CA PRO A 220 -10.85 14.53 9.26
C PRO A 220 -11.18 14.95 7.82
N PRO A 221 -10.98 16.21 7.45
CA PRO A 221 -11.10 16.66 6.07
C PRO A 221 -10.16 15.87 5.16
N GLY A 222 -10.63 15.53 3.96
CA GLY A 222 -9.84 14.77 2.99
C GLY A 222 -10.70 14.05 1.96
N THR A 223 -10.02 13.40 1.04
CA THR A 223 -10.66 12.51 0.06
C THR A 223 -10.60 11.08 0.55
N TYR A 224 -11.69 10.36 0.44
CA TYR A 224 -11.82 9.00 0.92
C TYR A 224 -12.44 8.10 -0.14
N THR A 225 -12.03 6.84 -0.14
CA THR A 225 -12.76 5.75 -0.79
C THR A 225 -13.50 4.95 0.28
N MET A 226 -14.80 4.85 0.14
CA MET A 226 -15.64 4.01 0.98
C MET A 226 -15.93 2.70 0.26
N ILE A 227 -15.70 1.57 0.94
CA ILE A 227 -15.91 0.24 0.39
C ILE A 227 -16.80 -0.55 1.36
N ALA A 228 -18.00 -0.92 0.92
CA ALA A 228 -18.79 -1.92 1.61
C ALA A 228 -18.49 -3.31 1.02
N LYS A 229 -18.25 -4.26 1.90
CA LYS A 229 -18.02 -5.66 1.55
C LYS A 229 -18.95 -6.55 2.37
N GLY A 230 -19.69 -7.42 1.71
CA GLY A 230 -20.61 -8.35 2.34
C GLY A 230 -20.51 -9.76 1.77
N THR A 231 -20.85 -10.75 2.58
CA THR A 231 -20.94 -12.14 2.14
C THR A 231 -22.35 -12.70 2.43
N ARG A 232 -22.75 -13.71 1.70
CA ARG A 232 -24.06 -14.37 1.90
C ARG A 232 -24.13 -15.24 3.17
N GLY A 233 -23.05 -15.34 3.91
CA GLY A 233 -22.94 -16.14 5.14
C GLY A 233 -21.49 -16.27 5.60
N PRO A 234 -21.24 -17.03 6.68
CA PRO A 234 -19.93 -17.16 7.29
C PRO A 234 -18.96 -18.07 6.52
N ALA A 235 -19.44 -18.81 5.51
CA ALA A 235 -18.62 -19.77 4.80
C ALA A 235 -17.51 -19.07 3.99
N ALA A 236 -16.30 -19.62 3.99
CA ALA A 236 -15.15 -19.06 3.29
C ALA A 236 -15.34 -18.93 1.77
N ASN A 237 -16.24 -19.72 1.18
CA ASN A 237 -16.61 -19.71 -0.24
C ASN A 237 -17.95 -19.01 -0.50
N ALA A 238 -18.50 -18.28 0.47
CA ALA A 238 -19.75 -17.56 0.30
C ALA A 238 -19.62 -16.48 -0.79
N SER A 239 -20.70 -16.28 -1.55
CA SER A 239 -20.75 -15.24 -2.57
C SER A 239 -20.47 -13.88 -1.96
N MET A 240 -19.54 -13.14 -2.55
CA MET A 240 -19.09 -11.84 -2.09
C MET A 240 -19.77 -10.73 -2.87
N PHE A 241 -20.14 -9.68 -2.17
CA PHE A 241 -20.79 -8.49 -2.70
C PHE A 241 -20.00 -7.24 -2.35
N TRP A 242 -20.04 -6.23 -3.21
CA TRP A 242 -19.29 -5.01 -3.09
C TRP A 242 -20.10 -3.78 -3.41
N ALA A 243 -19.79 -2.70 -2.74
CA ALA A 243 -20.10 -1.36 -3.18
C ALA A 243 -18.89 -0.47 -2.92
N THR A 244 -18.63 0.47 -3.81
CA THR A 244 -17.56 1.46 -3.62
C THR A 244 -18.04 2.83 -4.07
N THR A 245 -17.61 3.86 -3.34
CA THR A 245 -17.83 5.27 -3.71
C THR A 245 -16.65 6.10 -3.22
N GLU A 246 -16.36 7.18 -3.94
CA GLU A 246 -15.43 8.20 -3.51
C GLU A 246 -16.21 9.37 -2.90
N LEU A 247 -15.66 9.96 -1.85
CA LEU A 247 -16.26 11.10 -1.17
C LEU A 247 -15.18 12.06 -0.67
N VAL A 248 -15.56 13.33 -0.58
CA VAL A 248 -14.73 14.38 0.01
C VAL A 248 -15.38 14.83 1.31
N VAL A 249 -14.64 14.79 2.40
CA VAL A 249 -15.07 15.28 3.71
C VAL A 249 -14.47 16.66 3.92
N ASP A 250 -15.32 17.65 4.21
CA ASP A 250 -14.92 19.03 4.48
C ASP A 250 -14.66 19.31 5.97
N GLY A 251 -15.01 18.36 6.84
CA GLY A 251 -14.89 18.49 8.29
C GLY A 251 -15.99 19.33 8.95
N GLN A 252 -16.93 19.86 8.20
CA GLN A 252 -17.97 20.77 8.74
C GLN A 252 -19.37 20.20 8.61
N SER A 253 -19.61 19.31 7.65
CA SER A 253 -20.93 18.81 7.30
C SER A 253 -21.12 17.34 7.71
N GLN A 254 -22.39 17.00 7.97
CA GLN A 254 -22.83 15.60 7.99
C GLN A 254 -23.14 15.17 6.57
N GLN A 255 -22.53 14.07 6.12
CA GLN A 255 -22.80 13.48 4.82
C GLN A 255 -23.65 12.23 4.95
N GLU A 256 -24.62 12.07 4.05
CA GLU A 256 -25.45 10.87 3.97
C GLU A 256 -25.13 10.10 2.69
N ILE A 257 -24.75 8.82 2.84
CA ILE A 257 -24.26 7.97 1.76
C ILE A 257 -25.11 6.70 1.64
N SER A 258 -25.53 6.37 0.42
CA SER A 258 -26.17 5.09 0.12
C SER A 258 -25.24 4.19 -0.68
N LEU A 259 -25.01 2.97 -0.21
CA LEU A 259 -24.16 1.97 -0.84
C LEU A 259 -24.99 0.78 -1.30
N SER A 260 -25.11 0.56 -2.61
CA SER A 260 -25.81 -0.60 -3.18
C SER A 260 -24.85 -1.73 -3.48
N LEU A 261 -24.95 -2.84 -2.74
CA LEU A 261 -24.08 -4.01 -2.92
C LEU A 261 -24.39 -4.72 -4.24
N GLN A 262 -23.34 -4.95 -5.02
CA GLN A 262 -23.37 -5.70 -6.28
C GLN A 262 -22.59 -7.01 -6.15
N PRO A 263 -22.94 -8.07 -6.90
CA PRO A 263 -22.15 -9.31 -6.93
C PRO A 263 -20.73 -9.03 -7.38
N GLY A 264 -19.78 -9.68 -6.73
CA GLY A 264 -18.38 -9.65 -7.16
C GLY A 264 -18.19 -10.41 -8.47
N LEU A 265 -17.24 -9.92 -9.28
CA LEU A 265 -16.84 -10.60 -10.52
C LEU A 265 -16.02 -11.86 -10.21
N THR A 266 -15.98 -12.76 -11.17
CA THR A 266 -15.27 -14.04 -11.08
C THR A 266 -14.31 -14.18 -12.24
N VAL A 267 -13.11 -14.70 -11.97
CA VAL A 267 -12.18 -15.21 -13.00
C VAL A 267 -11.93 -16.67 -12.72
N SER A 268 -12.31 -17.52 -13.67
CA SER A 268 -12.06 -18.96 -13.61
C SER A 268 -11.16 -19.41 -14.76
N GLY A 269 -10.39 -20.47 -14.51
CA GLY A 269 -9.46 -20.96 -15.50
C GLY A 269 -8.75 -22.24 -15.09
N ARG A 270 -7.69 -22.53 -15.84
CA ARG A 270 -6.85 -23.72 -15.61
C ARG A 270 -5.37 -23.38 -15.67
N VAL A 271 -4.58 -24.18 -14.99
CA VAL A 271 -3.13 -24.20 -15.08
C VAL A 271 -2.69 -25.25 -16.09
N VAL A 272 -1.71 -24.92 -16.91
CA VAL A 272 -1.09 -25.79 -17.92
C VAL A 272 0.42 -25.78 -17.70
N PHE A 273 1.05 -26.91 -17.92
CA PHE A 273 2.51 -27.06 -17.85
C PHE A 273 3.07 -27.34 -19.24
N ASP A 274 3.99 -26.49 -19.67
CA ASP A 274 4.76 -26.66 -20.88
C ASP A 274 6.22 -26.90 -20.52
N GLY A 275 6.62 -28.18 -20.46
CA GLY A 275 7.94 -28.55 -20.03
C GLY A 275 8.30 -29.99 -20.32
N ARG A 276 9.53 -30.35 -19.96
CA ARG A 276 10.12 -31.68 -20.15
C ARG A 276 10.23 -32.49 -18.86
N THR A 277 10.20 -31.79 -17.72
CA THR A 277 10.26 -32.41 -16.40
C THR A 277 8.85 -32.73 -15.89
N PRO A 278 8.68 -33.67 -14.95
CA PRO A 278 7.37 -33.91 -14.35
C PRO A 278 6.81 -32.63 -13.73
N PRO A 279 5.53 -32.29 -14.03
CA PRO A 279 4.92 -31.09 -13.48
C PRO A 279 4.75 -31.22 -11.96
N PRO A 280 4.81 -30.10 -11.22
CA PRO A 280 4.50 -30.09 -9.81
C PRO A 280 3.01 -30.40 -9.59
N ASP A 281 2.68 -30.89 -8.39
CA ASP A 281 1.29 -31.09 -7.98
C ASP A 281 0.53 -29.74 -8.12
N PRO A 282 -0.59 -29.71 -8.88
CA PRO A 282 -1.40 -28.50 -9.05
C PRO A 282 -1.84 -27.87 -7.72
N SER A 283 -2.10 -28.65 -6.68
CA SER A 283 -2.49 -28.16 -5.36
C SER A 283 -1.43 -27.28 -4.67
N ARG A 284 -0.18 -27.30 -5.15
CA ARG A 284 0.91 -26.43 -4.70
C ARG A 284 0.93 -25.07 -5.40
N ILE A 285 0.05 -24.86 -6.37
CA ILE A 285 0.00 -23.61 -7.13
C ILE A 285 -1.00 -22.67 -6.49
N ARG A 286 -0.60 -21.43 -6.39
CA ARG A 286 -1.46 -20.31 -6.00
C ARG A 286 -1.58 -19.34 -7.15
N VAL A 287 -2.81 -18.92 -7.42
CA VAL A 287 -3.12 -17.88 -8.41
C VAL A 287 -3.72 -16.68 -7.68
N THR A 288 -3.25 -15.49 -8.01
CA THR A 288 -3.69 -14.23 -7.40
C THR A 288 -3.92 -13.19 -8.47
N LEU A 289 -4.93 -12.36 -8.28
CA LEU A 289 -5.15 -11.15 -9.05
C LEU A 289 -4.87 -9.94 -8.14
N LEU A 290 -3.76 -9.26 -8.39
CA LEU A 290 -3.41 -8.05 -7.68
C LEU A 290 -4.01 -6.83 -8.38
N PRO A 291 -4.81 -6.01 -7.69
CA PRO A 291 -5.35 -4.79 -8.29
C PRO A 291 -4.22 -3.83 -8.64
N VAL A 292 -4.28 -3.27 -9.85
CA VAL A 292 -3.41 -2.19 -10.29
C VAL A 292 -4.14 -0.89 -10.00
N LEU A 293 -3.72 -0.23 -8.92
CA LEU A 293 -4.35 0.98 -8.43
C LEU A 293 -3.67 2.21 -9.04
N SER A 294 -4.46 3.13 -9.57
CA SER A 294 -3.99 4.47 -9.91
C SER A 294 -3.90 5.36 -8.67
N ALA A 295 -3.33 6.57 -8.80
CA ALA A 295 -3.27 7.53 -7.70
C ALA A 295 -4.66 7.71 -7.04
N GLY A 296 -4.68 7.64 -5.73
CA GLY A 296 -5.92 7.80 -4.96
C GLY A 296 -6.88 6.61 -4.97
N GLN A 297 -6.64 5.56 -5.74
CA GLN A 297 -7.49 4.37 -5.73
C GLN A 297 -7.08 3.39 -4.63
N VAL A 298 -8.05 2.80 -4.00
CA VAL A 298 -7.88 1.78 -2.96
C VAL A 298 -8.70 0.55 -3.32
N SER A 299 -8.16 -0.61 -3.08
CA SER A 299 -8.89 -1.88 -3.21
C SER A 299 -8.56 -2.81 -2.06
N LEU A 300 -9.56 -3.47 -1.55
CA LEU A 300 -9.38 -4.62 -0.67
C LEU A 300 -9.06 -5.82 -1.58
N GLY A 301 -7.79 -6.14 -1.76
CA GLY A 301 -7.35 -7.26 -2.59
C GLY A 301 -8.05 -8.58 -2.26
N THR A 302 -7.99 -9.53 -3.16
CA THR A 302 -8.48 -10.90 -2.94
C THR A 302 -7.36 -11.79 -2.43
N ALA A 303 -7.71 -12.74 -1.57
CA ALA A 303 -6.75 -13.75 -1.12
C ALA A 303 -6.31 -14.64 -2.32
N PRO A 304 -5.05 -15.12 -2.31
CA PRO A 304 -4.60 -16.12 -3.26
C PRO A 304 -5.47 -17.37 -3.20
N VAL A 305 -5.86 -17.91 -4.36
CA VAL A 305 -6.58 -19.18 -4.43
C VAL A 305 -5.64 -20.33 -4.77
N LEU A 306 -5.87 -21.48 -4.17
CA LEU A 306 -5.19 -22.73 -4.53
C LEU A 306 -5.84 -23.32 -5.79
N VAL A 307 -5.02 -23.92 -6.63
CA VAL A 307 -5.45 -24.70 -7.78
C VAL A 307 -5.91 -26.06 -7.30
N ASP A 308 -6.99 -26.58 -7.82
CA ASP A 308 -7.48 -27.92 -7.48
C ASP A 308 -6.64 -29.03 -8.14
N ALA A 309 -6.87 -30.29 -7.75
CA ALA A 309 -6.16 -31.45 -8.30
C ALA A 309 -6.37 -31.63 -9.82
N GLY A 310 -7.44 -31.07 -10.38
CA GLY A 310 -7.72 -31.06 -11.81
C GLY A 310 -7.03 -29.89 -12.55
N GLY A 311 -6.21 -29.11 -11.86
CA GLY A 311 -5.54 -27.95 -12.44
C GLY A 311 -6.44 -26.74 -12.62
N ARG A 312 -7.61 -26.66 -12.00
CA ARG A 312 -8.56 -25.56 -12.15
C ARG A 312 -8.46 -24.57 -10.97
N PHE A 313 -8.79 -23.32 -11.24
CA PHE A 313 -8.90 -22.28 -10.20
C PHE A 313 -10.12 -21.38 -10.47
N THR A 314 -10.63 -20.79 -9.39
CA THR A 314 -11.72 -19.82 -9.45
C THR A 314 -11.47 -18.72 -8.41
N ILE A 315 -11.31 -17.49 -8.86
CA ILE A 315 -11.15 -16.31 -8.02
C ILE A 315 -12.47 -15.56 -8.05
N THR A 316 -13.10 -15.40 -6.90
CA THR A 316 -14.41 -14.74 -6.76
C THR A 316 -14.27 -13.43 -5.98
N GLY A 317 -15.29 -12.59 -6.01
CA GLY A 317 -15.35 -11.37 -5.23
C GLY A 317 -14.47 -10.24 -5.75
N LEU A 318 -14.18 -10.25 -7.04
CA LEU A 318 -13.42 -9.20 -7.71
C LEU A 318 -14.32 -8.00 -8.03
N THR A 319 -13.76 -6.82 -7.99
CA THR A 319 -14.39 -5.57 -8.46
C THR A 319 -14.04 -5.30 -9.93
N ALA A 320 -14.81 -4.46 -10.60
CA ALA A 320 -14.46 -3.98 -11.93
C ALA A 320 -13.22 -3.06 -11.84
N ALA A 321 -12.04 -3.59 -12.15
CA ALA A 321 -10.76 -2.90 -12.02
C ALA A 321 -9.70 -3.53 -12.94
N ARG A 322 -8.51 -2.93 -12.94
CA ARG A 322 -7.34 -3.50 -13.62
C ARG A 322 -6.57 -4.39 -12.65
N TYR A 323 -6.18 -5.57 -13.11
CA TYR A 323 -5.49 -6.55 -12.29
C TYR A 323 -4.21 -7.05 -12.96
N ARG A 324 -3.20 -7.33 -12.15
CA ARG A 324 -2.01 -8.09 -12.56
C ARG A 324 -2.16 -9.54 -12.11
N VAL A 325 -1.98 -10.46 -13.03
CA VAL A 325 -2.00 -11.89 -12.72
C VAL A 325 -0.66 -12.29 -12.11
N GLN A 326 -0.72 -12.97 -10.99
CA GLN A 326 0.42 -13.64 -10.38
C GLN A 326 0.07 -15.10 -10.14
N ALA A 327 1.04 -15.97 -10.40
CA ALA A 327 0.93 -17.37 -10.03
C ALA A 327 2.29 -17.92 -9.61
N SER A 328 2.31 -18.75 -8.59
CA SER A 328 3.54 -19.33 -8.05
C SER A 328 3.32 -20.77 -7.61
N VAL A 329 4.39 -21.57 -7.70
CA VAL A 329 4.46 -22.90 -7.15
C VAL A 329 5.07 -22.83 -5.75
N SER A 330 4.42 -23.38 -4.74
CA SER A 330 4.96 -23.40 -3.38
C SER A 330 6.16 -24.34 -3.27
N GLY A 331 7.27 -23.83 -2.73
CA GLY A 331 8.53 -24.55 -2.55
C GLY A 331 9.43 -24.57 -3.80
N PRO A 332 10.60 -25.21 -3.71
CA PRO A 332 11.54 -25.30 -4.83
C PRO A 332 10.87 -26.05 -6.00
N SER A 333 10.87 -25.41 -7.18
CA SER A 333 10.32 -26.04 -8.34
C SER A 333 11.07 -25.69 -9.58
N GLY A 334 11.72 -25.71 -10.28
CA GLY A 334 12.33 -25.23 -11.54
C GLY A 334 11.31 -24.65 -12.53
N TRP A 335 10.04 -24.53 -12.12
CA TRP A 335 8.94 -24.06 -12.97
C TRP A 335 8.70 -22.56 -12.79
N MET A 336 8.53 -21.86 -13.91
CA MET A 336 8.30 -20.42 -13.99
C MET A 336 6.99 -20.12 -14.70
N LEU A 337 6.28 -19.09 -14.26
CA LEU A 337 5.11 -18.55 -14.94
C LEU A 337 5.51 -17.99 -16.32
N ALA A 338 5.04 -18.61 -17.38
CA ALA A 338 5.37 -18.27 -18.76
C ALA A 338 4.36 -17.30 -19.38
N SER A 339 3.06 -17.60 -19.28
CA SER A 339 1.98 -16.78 -19.86
C SER A 339 0.71 -16.86 -19.01
N SER A 340 -0.16 -15.88 -19.21
CA SER A 340 -1.52 -15.87 -18.66
C SER A 340 -2.47 -15.36 -19.75
N VAL A 341 -3.16 -16.28 -20.41
CA VAL A 341 -4.06 -15.95 -21.52
C VAL A 341 -5.49 -15.83 -21.01
N VAL A 342 -6.09 -14.65 -21.21
CA VAL A 342 -7.48 -14.35 -20.90
C VAL A 342 -8.16 -13.83 -22.14
N SER A 343 -9.26 -14.44 -22.55
CA SER A 343 -9.99 -14.08 -23.79
C SER A 343 -9.08 -14.00 -25.03
N GLY A 344 -8.14 -14.93 -25.15
CA GLY A 344 -7.21 -15.00 -26.28
C GLY A 344 -6.02 -14.02 -26.24
N ARG A 345 -5.89 -13.21 -25.19
CA ARG A 345 -4.80 -12.24 -25.01
C ARG A 345 -3.92 -12.62 -23.82
N ASP A 346 -2.61 -12.59 -23.99
CA ASP A 346 -1.68 -12.72 -22.86
C ASP A 346 -1.67 -11.43 -22.00
N VAL A 347 -2.04 -11.58 -20.73
CA VAL A 347 -2.16 -10.48 -19.75
C VAL A 347 -1.10 -10.59 -18.66
N LEU A 348 -0.04 -11.38 -18.85
CA LEU A 348 0.96 -11.56 -17.82
C LEU A 348 1.86 -10.33 -17.62
N ASP A 349 2.25 -9.71 -18.71
CA ASP A 349 3.11 -8.51 -18.68
C ASP A 349 2.28 -7.20 -18.75
N THR A 350 0.97 -7.29 -19.10
CA THR A 350 0.04 -6.16 -19.15
C THR A 350 -1.14 -6.38 -18.23
N PRO A 351 -1.68 -5.35 -17.56
CA PRO A 351 -2.83 -5.53 -16.69
C PRO A 351 -4.08 -6.05 -17.42
N LEU A 352 -4.77 -7.00 -16.80
CA LEU A 352 -6.10 -7.43 -17.20
C LEU A 352 -7.12 -6.36 -16.80
N ASP A 353 -7.82 -5.77 -17.77
CA ASP A 353 -8.97 -4.88 -17.51
C ASP A 353 -10.23 -5.75 -17.34
N LEU A 354 -10.61 -6.00 -16.08
CA LEU A 354 -11.74 -6.83 -15.70
C LEU A 354 -13.00 -5.98 -15.56
N ARG A 355 -13.95 -6.11 -16.50
CA ARG A 355 -15.25 -5.40 -16.50
C ARG A 355 -16.43 -6.35 -16.28
N GLN A 356 -16.23 -7.61 -16.53
CA GLN A 356 -17.20 -8.68 -16.37
C GLN A 356 -16.51 -9.98 -15.96
N SER A 357 -17.27 -10.94 -15.45
CA SER A 357 -16.73 -12.26 -15.12
C SER A 357 -16.13 -12.92 -16.35
N VAL A 358 -15.03 -13.63 -16.17
CA VAL A 358 -14.27 -14.28 -17.23
C VAL A 358 -14.11 -15.76 -16.90
N ASP A 359 -14.39 -16.59 -17.89
CA ASP A 359 -14.14 -18.03 -17.85
C ASP A 359 -13.04 -18.41 -18.84
N GLY A 360 -12.37 -19.53 -18.58
CA GLY A 360 -11.42 -20.12 -19.50
C GLY A 360 -10.05 -19.44 -19.53
N ALA A 361 -9.67 -18.72 -18.48
CA ALA A 361 -8.30 -18.24 -18.34
C ALA A 361 -7.30 -19.40 -18.34
N VAL A 362 -6.16 -19.24 -19.02
CA VAL A 362 -5.10 -20.27 -19.10
C VAL A 362 -3.81 -19.70 -18.55
N VAL A 363 -3.35 -20.26 -17.45
CA VAL A 363 -2.08 -19.90 -16.81
C VAL A 363 -1.05 -20.97 -17.13
N THR A 364 0.00 -20.64 -17.86
CA THR A 364 1.02 -21.60 -18.32
C THR A 364 2.30 -21.45 -17.53
N PHE A 365 2.81 -22.56 -17.02
CA PHE A 365 4.14 -22.67 -16.44
C PHE A 365 5.08 -23.40 -17.39
N THR A 366 6.37 -23.01 -17.38
CA THR A 366 7.44 -23.68 -18.14
C THR A 366 8.59 -24.08 -17.20
N ASP A 367 9.27 -25.19 -17.50
CA ASP A 367 10.52 -25.62 -16.86
C ASP A 367 11.76 -25.19 -17.65
N ARG A 368 11.58 -24.32 -18.65
CA ARG A 368 12.65 -23.79 -19.53
C ARG A 368 12.90 -22.29 -19.32
N PRO A 369 13.17 -21.83 -18.09
CA PRO A 369 13.51 -20.43 -17.86
C PRO A 369 14.87 -20.09 -18.47
N GLY A 370 15.01 -18.85 -18.93
CA GLY A 370 16.33 -18.31 -19.29
C GLY A 370 17.20 -18.04 -18.07
N GLU A 371 18.51 -18.01 -18.29
CA GLU A 371 19.52 -17.63 -17.31
C GLU A 371 20.53 -16.69 -17.96
N LEU A 372 20.87 -15.57 -17.29
CA LEU A 372 21.89 -14.64 -17.72
C LEU A 372 22.91 -14.44 -16.62
N SER A 373 24.17 -14.70 -16.92
CA SER A 373 25.32 -14.52 -16.03
C SER A 373 26.38 -13.66 -16.67
N GLY A 374 27.32 -13.17 -15.86
CA GLY A 374 28.48 -12.42 -16.37
C GLY A 374 29.30 -11.80 -15.25
N VAL A 375 30.20 -10.93 -15.64
CA VAL A 375 31.09 -10.19 -14.75
C VAL A 375 30.98 -8.70 -15.07
N VAL A 376 30.87 -7.88 -14.04
CA VAL A 376 30.98 -6.42 -14.14
C VAL A 376 32.47 -6.07 -14.19
N ARG A 377 32.89 -5.32 -15.21
CA ARG A 377 34.30 -4.95 -15.44
C ARG A 377 34.44 -3.45 -15.60
N ASP A 378 35.55 -2.91 -15.19
CA ASP A 378 35.99 -1.56 -15.54
C ASP A 378 36.48 -1.47 -17.00
N SER A 379 36.89 -0.28 -17.41
CA SER A 379 37.46 -0.02 -18.74
C SER A 379 38.74 -0.81 -19.03
N ALA A 380 39.51 -1.16 -18.00
CA ALA A 380 40.74 -1.98 -18.08
C ALA A 380 40.44 -3.50 -18.07
N GLY A 381 39.17 -3.90 -17.94
CA GLY A 381 38.75 -5.29 -17.91
C GLY A 381 38.84 -5.96 -16.53
N LYS A 382 39.17 -5.21 -15.47
CA LYS A 382 39.24 -5.72 -14.10
C LYS A 382 37.84 -5.90 -13.52
N PRO A 383 37.56 -7.02 -12.82
CA PRO A 383 36.27 -7.23 -12.15
C PRO A 383 35.97 -6.15 -11.10
N MET A 384 34.71 -5.68 -11.05
CA MET A 384 34.24 -4.65 -10.15
C MET A 384 33.13 -5.18 -9.24
N SER A 385 33.34 -5.06 -7.94
CA SER A 385 32.36 -5.38 -6.89
C SER A 385 31.51 -4.16 -6.54
N ALA A 386 30.49 -4.36 -5.71
CA ALA A 386 29.62 -3.31 -5.17
C ALA A 386 28.85 -2.51 -6.24
N HIS A 387 28.46 -3.18 -7.32
CA HIS A 387 27.58 -2.63 -8.34
C HIS A 387 26.27 -3.40 -8.39
N THR A 388 25.17 -2.71 -8.65
CA THR A 388 23.89 -3.32 -8.97
C THR A 388 23.78 -3.49 -10.48
N VAL A 389 23.57 -4.72 -10.95
CA VAL A 389 23.32 -5.02 -12.35
C VAL A 389 21.82 -5.02 -12.58
N ILE A 390 21.38 -4.25 -13.58
CA ILE A 390 19.97 -4.08 -13.94
C ILE A 390 19.73 -4.71 -15.30
N LEU A 391 18.79 -5.64 -15.34
CA LEU A 391 18.25 -6.25 -16.56
C LEU A 391 16.86 -5.68 -16.77
N PHE A 392 16.59 -5.02 -17.92
CA PHE A 392 15.29 -4.42 -18.20
C PHE A 392 14.88 -4.60 -19.67
N ALA A 393 13.57 -4.72 -19.91
CA ALA A 393 13.03 -4.98 -21.25
C ALA A 393 13.45 -3.93 -22.27
N ALA A 394 13.71 -4.35 -23.51
CA ALA A 394 13.94 -3.41 -24.61
C ALA A 394 12.67 -2.62 -24.97
N GLU A 395 11.52 -3.19 -24.75
CA GLU A 395 10.22 -2.57 -24.98
C GLU A 395 9.84 -1.66 -23.80
N ARG A 396 9.72 -0.35 -24.04
CA ARG A 396 9.43 0.67 -23.02
C ARG A 396 8.06 0.53 -22.36
N THR A 397 7.07 -0.03 -23.05
CA THR A 397 5.73 -0.28 -22.48
C THR A 397 5.75 -1.25 -21.30
N LEU A 398 6.83 -2.03 -21.16
CA LEU A 398 7.07 -2.97 -20.07
C LEU A 398 7.85 -2.35 -18.90
N TRP A 399 8.23 -1.07 -18.99
CA TRP A 399 8.91 -0.36 -17.90
C TRP A 399 7.89 0.11 -16.86
N THR A 400 7.34 -0.84 -16.16
CA THR A 400 6.40 -0.60 -15.07
C THR A 400 6.98 -1.14 -13.78
N PRO A 401 6.75 -0.48 -12.65
CA PRO A 401 7.14 -1.00 -11.35
C PRO A 401 6.63 -2.43 -11.15
N THR A 402 7.43 -3.24 -10.43
CA THR A 402 7.17 -4.67 -10.25
C THR A 402 7.05 -5.50 -11.54
N SER A 403 7.44 -4.95 -12.70
CA SER A 403 7.53 -5.73 -13.93
C SER A 403 8.52 -6.87 -13.75
N ARG A 404 8.14 -8.10 -14.06
CA ARG A 404 9.06 -9.25 -14.09
C ARG A 404 10.17 -9.10 -15.15
N ARG A 405 10.01 -8.13 -16.06
CA ARG A 405 10.95 -7.76 -17.11
C ARG A 405 11.98 -6.73 -16.69
N ILE A 406 11.89 -6.22 -15.45
CA ILE A 406 12.89 -5.35 -14.83
C ILE A 406 13.38 -6.04 -13.57
N ARG A 407 14.68 -6.29 -13.50
CA ARG A 407 15.29 -7.01 -12.38
C ARG A 407 16.64 -6.40 -12.05
N ALA A 408 16.94 -6.35 -10.77
CA ALA A 408 18.23 -5.89 -10.27
C ALA A 408 18.86 -6.97 -9.37
N VAL A 409 20.16 -7.17 -9.52
CA VAL A 409 20.92 -8.07 -8.66
C VAL A 409 22.26 -7.41 -8.29
N PRO A 410 22.73 -7.52 -7.05
CA PRO A 410 24.07 -7.05 -6.69
C PRO A 410 25.15 -7.94 -7.32
N SER A 411 26.28 -7.33 -7.72
CA SER A 411 27.46 -8.07 -8.08
C SER A 411 28.16 -8.62 -6.83
N THR A 412 28.73 -9.80 -6.94
CA THR A 412 29.53 -10.42 -5.87
C THR A 412 30.89 -9.73 -5.69
N ALA A 413 31.69 -10.14 -4.69
CA ALA A 413 33.02 -9.57 -4.42
C ALA A 413 33.97 -9.71 -5.61
N ASP A 414 33.82 -10.73 -6.45
CA ASP A 414 34.58 -10.97 -7.68
C ASP A 414 33.88 -10.42 -8.95
N GLY A 415 32.90 -9.53 -8.77
CA GLY A 415 32.20 -8.83 -9.83
C GLY A 415 31.15 -9.66 -10.57
N ARG A 416 30.90 -10.91 -10.17
CA ARG A 416 29.92 -11.78 -10.86
C ARG A 416 28.51 -11.43 -10.55
N PHE A 417 27.62 -11.66 -11.51
CA PHE A 417 26.17 -11.56 -11.35
C PHE A 417 25.45 -12.73 -12.00
N LEU A 418 24.22 -12.99 -11.54
CA LEU A 418 23.40 -14.09 -12.05
C LEU A 418 21.91 -13.74 -11.96
N PHE A 419 21.25 -13.69 -13.12
CA PHE A 419 19.81 -13.66 -13.23
C PHE A 419 19.31 -15.06 -13.57
N ARG A 420 18.51 -15.63 -12.68
CA ARG A 420 17.81 -16.90 -12.89
C ARG A 420 16.35 -16.63 -13.23
N MET A 421 15.67 -17.58 -13.86
CA MET A 421 14.23 -17.49 -14.14
C MET A 421 13.90 -16.22 -14.98
N VAL A 422 14.68 -15.98 -16.03
CA VAL A 422 14.46 -14.86 -16.94
C VAL A 422 13.45 -15.28 -18.02
N ALA A 423 12.43 -14.45 -18.21
CA ALA A 423 11.47 -14.66 -19.29
C ALA A 423 12.14 -14.43 -20.65
N PRO A 424 11.82 -15.21 -21.70
CA PRO A 424 12.33 -14.97 -23.04
C PRO A 424 11.97 -13.56 -23.54
N GLY A 425 12.88 -12.91 -24.26
CA GLY A 425 12.67 -11.57 -24.81
C GLY A 425 13.95 -10.79 -25.08
N GLU A 426 13.78 -9.56 -25.53
CA GLU A 426 14.86 -8.60 -25.72
C GLU A 426 15.03 -7.73 -24.48
N TYR A 427 16.27 -7.53 -24.09
CA TYR A 427 16.62 -6.83 -22.85
C TYR A 427 17.79 -5.88 -23.08
N TRP A 428 17.88 -4.92 -22.17
CA TRP A 428 19.09 -4.15 -21.91
C TRP A 428 19.70 -4.57 -20.57
N LEU A 429 21.02 -4.57 -20.51
CA LEU A 429 21.80 -4.93 -19.34
C LEU A 429 22.75 -3.79 -19.02
N ALA A 430 22.69 -3.26 -17.81
CA ALA A 430 23.55 -2.18 -17.32
C ALA A 430 24.03 -2.44 -15.89
N ALA A 431 25.13 -1.80 -15.48
CA ALA A 431 25.61 -1.85 -14.11
C ALA A 431 25.77 -0.43 -13.55
N VAL A 432 25.37 -0.24 -12.28
CA VAL A 432 25.34 1.06 -11.56
C VAL A 432 26.02 0.89 -10.22
N ALA A 433 26.80 1.88 -9.80
CA ALA A 433 27.55 1.80 -8.55
C ALA A 433 26.68 2.08 -7.32
N ASP A 434 25.85 3.08 -7.35
CA ASP A 434 25.05 3.52 -6.21
C ASP A 434 23.62 3.74 -6.67
N ILE A 435 22.70 2.94 -6.15
CA ILE A 435 21.30 2.95 -6.52
C ILE A 435 20.44 2.56 -5.32
N ASP A 436 19.38 3.28 -5.09
CA ASP A 436 18.41 2.98 -4.04
C ASP A 436 17.50 1.81 -4.43
N ASP A 437 16.97 1.12 -3.43
CA ASP A 437 16.02 0.04 -3.63
C ASP A 437 14.76 0.53 -4.33
N GLY A 438 14.45 -0.07 -5.51
CA GLY A 438 13.32 0.29 -6.35
C GLY A 438 13.60 1.39 -7.38
N GLU A 439 14.71 2.11 -7.30
CA GLU A 439 15.06 3.15 -8.27
C GLU A 439 15.24 2.58 -9.69
N TRP A 440 15.61 1.30 -9.80
CA TRP A 440 15.68 0.61 -11.10
C TRP A 440 14.32 0.50 -11.84
N TYR A 441 13.22 0.89 -11.22
CA TYR A 441 11.92 1.02 -11.89
C TYR A 441 11.67 2.43 -12.44
N ASP A 442 12.56 3.40 -12.17
CA ASP A 442 12.43 4.76 -12.69
C ASP A 442 12.69 4.79 -14.21
N PRO A 443 11.70 5.13 -15.04
CA PRO A 443 11.90 5.23 -16.48
C PRO A 443 12.98 6.26 -16.86
N VAL A 444 13.17 7.31 -16.07
CA VAL A 444 14.21 8.34 -16.32
C VAL A 444 15.60 7.74 -16.10
N LEU A 445 15.78 6.92 -15.06
CA LEU A 445 17.02 6.18 -14.86
C LEU A 445 17.27 5.22 -16.03
N LEU A 446 16.26 4.43 -16.41
CA LEU A 446 16.40 3.45 -17.51
C LEU A 446 16.76 4.13 -18.82
N GLU A 447 16.16 5.26 -19.16
CA GLU A 447 16.54 6.06 -20.35
C GLU A 447 18.00 6.56 -20.27
N ARG A 448 18.44 7.02 -19.12
CA ARG A 448 19.83 7.42 -18.88
C ARG A 448 20.82 6.27 -19.11
N LEU A 449 20.45 5.07 -18.65
CA LEU A 449 21.29 3.87 -18.86
C LEU A 449 21.40 3.49 -20.35
N LEU A 450 20.37 3.68 -21.16
CA LEU A 450 20.40 3.45 -22.60
C LEU A 450 21.43 4.32 -23.30
N THR A 451 21.55 5.58 -22.90
CA THR A 451 22.50 6.53 -23.50
C THR A 451 23.93 6.35 -23.03
N GLY A 452 24.12 5.61 -21.93
CA GLY A 452 25.42 5.44 -21.28
C GLY A 452 26.10 4.09 -21.59
N SER A 453 25.80 3.08 -20.83
CA SER A 453 26.56 1.81 -20.79
C SER A 453 25.72 0.55 -21.02
N ALA A 454 24.44 0.69 -21.31
CA ALA A 454 23.55 -0.47 -21.45
C ALA A 454 23.88 -1.29 -22.71
N VAL A 455 23.99 -2.60 -22.54
CA VAL A 455 24.22 -3.56 -23.65
C VAL A 455 22.93 -4.28 -23.99
N LYS A 456 22.54 -4.25 -25.27
CA LYS A 456 21.36 -4.98 -25.74
C LYS A 456 21.64 -6.48 -25.82
N THR A 457 20.69 -7.30 -25.38
CA THR A 457 20.80 -8.77 -25.47
C THR A 457 19.43 -9.39 -25.67
N THR A 458 19.38 -10.56 -26.28
CA THR A 458 18.17 -11.39 -26.40
C THR A 458 18.37 -12.65 -25.58
N ILE A 459 17.34 -13.08 -24.89
CA ILE A 459 17.32 -14.33 -24.14
C ILE A 459 16.19 -15.19 -24.73
N SER A 460 16.56 -16.37 -25.21
CA SER A 460 15.62 -17.35 -25.73
C SER A 460 15.11 -18.27 -24.62
N GLU A 461 14.07 -19.02 -24.89
CA GLU A 461 13.52 -19.99 -23.95
C GLU A 461 14.59 -21.06 -23.59
N GLY A 462 14.83 -21.26 -22.30
CA GLY A 462 15.81 -22.22 -21.79
C GLY A 462 17.28 -21.84 -22.04
N GLU A 463 17.55 -20.67 -22.60
CA GLU A 463 18.93 -20.23 -22.90
C GLU A 463 19.68 -19.89 -21.62
N LYS A 464 20.91 -20.41 -21.51
CA LYS A 464 21.90 -20.01 -20.53
C LYS A 464 22.95 -19.16 -21.20
N LYS A 465 22.88 -17.85 -20.98
CA LYS A 465 23.73 -16.87 -21.64
C LYS A 465 24.75 -16.28 -20.69
N THR A 466 25.95 -16.04 -21.18
CA THR A 466 26.99 -15.29 -20.44
C THR A 466 27.30 -14.00 -21.20
N LEU A 467 27.24 -12.86 -20.49
CA LEU A 467 27.49 -11.54 -21.07
C LEU A 467 28.10 -10.63 -19.99
N ASP A 468 29.31 -10.17 -20.21
CA ASP A 468 29.99 -9.23 -19.32
C ASP A 468 29.49 -7.80 -19.56
N VAL A 469 29.41 -7.00 -18.48
CA VAL A 469 29.04 -5.58 -18.51
C VAL A 469 30.27 -4.75 -18.22
N ARG A 470 30.56 -3.77 -19.09
CA ARG A 470 31.64 -2.81 -18.88
C ARG A 470 31.09 -1.49 -18.37
N ILE A 471 31.73 -0.96 -17.34
CA ILE A 471 31.44 0.37 -16.82
C ILE A 471 32.40 1.33 -17.52
N PRO A 472 31.91 2.41 -18.16
CA PRO A 472 32.76 3.46 -18.67
C PRO A 472 33.57 4.07 -17.53
N SER A 473 34.80 4.49 -17.81
CA SER A 473 35.58 5.29 -16.89
C SER A 473 34.86 6.60 -16.60
N PRO A 474 34.88 7.12 -15.35
CA PRO A 474 34.28 8.40 -15.00
C PRO A 474 34.89 9.55 -15.78
#